data_55c158590848308e3048b1107b33df52
#
_entry.id   55c158590848308e3048b1107b33df52
#
_cell.length_a   1.000
_cell.length_b   1.000
_cell.length_c   1.000
_cell.angle_alpha   90.00
_cell.angle_beta   90.00
_cell.angle_gamma   90.00
#
_symmetry.space_group_name_H-M   'P 1'
#
loop_
_entity.id
_entity.type
_entity.pdbx_description
1 polymer ?
#
loop_
_entity_poly.entity_id
_entity_poly.type
_entity_poly.pdbx_seq_one_letter_code
_entity_poly.pdbx_strand_id
1 'polypeptide(L)'
;MSEITQVITIDWASFTPVSAALGGSLIGLAAFCLYLFNGRIMGASGILNQTLSTLTGSRGSDAGNWQSIFLIGVILGPMIYYILLGEWPAHEMVTSSGFLALAGLLVGLGTGIGSGCTSGHGICGLARFSKRSLTAVLTFMSTGMITAYLISTFGG
;
A
#
# COMPACT_ATOMS: atom_id res chain seq x y z
N MET A 1 23.68 23.96 -13.75
CA MET A 1 23.38 22.87 -14.70
C MET A 1 23.85 21.50 -14.19
N SER A 2 24.63 21.41 -13.14
CA SER A 2 25.13 20.16 -12.55
C SER A 2 24.15 19.49 -11.56
N GLU A 3 23.22 20.21 -10.98
CA GLU A 3 22.28 19.66 -9.98
C GLU A 3 21.12 18.87 -10.58
N ILE A 4 20.67 19.22 -11.78
CA ILE A 4 19.56 18.52 -12.44
C ILE A 4 19.96 17.10 -12.85
N THR A 5 21.26 16.84 -13.06
CA THR A 5 21.77 15.53 -13.45
C THR A 5 21.77 14.54 -12.27
N GLN A 6 21.82 15.01 -11.03
CA GLN A 6 21.80 14.17 -9.83
C GLN A 6 20.43 13.54 -9.56
N VAL A 7 19.35 14.20 -10.00
CA VAL A 7 17.97 13.73 -9.77
C VAL A 7 17.58 12.54 -10.66
N ILE A 8 18.35 12.30 -11.74
CA ILE A 8 18.05 11.25 -12.75
C ILE A 8 19.04 10.09 -12.67
N THR A 9 20.03 10.14 -11.78
CA THR A 9 20.94 9.02 -11.61
C THR A 9 20.22 7.88 -10.87
N ILE A 10 19.88 6.82 -11.61
CA ILE A 10 19.40 5.58 -11.02
C ILE A 10 20.57 5.00 -10.22
N ASP A 11 20.40 4.93 -8.90
CA ASP A 11 21.38 4.28 -8.02
C ASP A 11 21.30 2.75 -8.19
N TRP A 12 22.09 2.24 -9.11
CA TRP A 12 22.17 0.81 -9.39
C TRP A 12 22.74 0.01 -8.21
N ALA A 13 23.47 0.65 -7.28
CA ALA A 13 24.02 -0.01 -6.11
C ALA A 13 22.93 -0.36 -5.07
N SER A 14 21.87 0.47 -5.00
CA SER A 14 20.71 0.24 -4.13
C SER A 14 19.61 -0.59 -4.80
N PHE A 15 19.80 -0.99 -6.07
CA PHE A 15 18.80 -1.76 -6.81
C PHE A 15 18.84 -3.23 -6.40
N THR A 16 17.80 -3.69 -5.70
CA THR A 16 17.65 -5.06 -5.18
C THR A 16 16.50 -5.81 -5.89
N PRO A 17 16.68 -6.24 -7.15
CA PRO A 17 15.60 -6.83 -7.94
C PRO A 17 15.12 -8.17 -7.39
N VAL A 18 16.02 -8.95 -6.79
CA VAL A 18 15.69 -10.27 -6.25
C VAL A 18 14.77 -10.16 -5.04
N SER A 19 15.10 -9.28 -4.08
CA SER A 19 14.25 -9.06 -2.90
C SER A 19 12.91 -8.45 -3.26
N ALA A 20 12.89 -7.52 -4.24
CA ALA A 20 11.65 -6.96 -4.76
C ALA A 20 10.76 -8.02 -5.45
N ALA A 21 11.36 -8.91 -6.24
CA ALA A 21 10.65 -10.01 -6.89
C ALA A 21 10.09 -11.02 -5.87
N LEU A 22 10.88 -11.36 -4.84
CA LEU A 22 10.44 -12.25 -3.76
C LEU A 22 9.29 -11.62 -2.95
N GLY A 23 9.43 -10.36 -2.54
CA GLY A 23 8.37 -9.64 -1.82
C GLY A 23 7.09 -9.51 -2.65
N GLY A 24 7.22 -9.13 -3.92
CA GLY A 24 6.09 -9.04 -4.85
C GLY A 24 5.40 -10.39 -5.08
N SER A 25 6.15 -11.49 -5.22
CA SER A 25 5.58 -12.82 -5.37
C SER A 25 4.85 -13.28 -4.12
N LEU A 26 5.35 -12.99 -2.92
CA LEU A 26 4.67 -13.30 -1.66
C LEU A 26 3.35 -12.54 -1.53
N ILE A 27 3.34 -11.25 -1.87
CA ILE A 27 2.11 -10.44 -1.86
C ILE A 27 1.10 -10.98 -2.88
N GLY A 28 1.56 -11.32 -4.09
CA GLY A 28 0.72 -11.91 -5.12
C GLY A 28 0.12 -13.25 -4.72
N LEU A 29 0.93 -14.12 -4.10
CA LEU A 29 0.49 -15.42 -3.56
C LEU A 29 -0.54 -15.23 -2.44
N ALA A 30 -0.32 -14.31 -1.52
CA ALA A 30 -1.28 -13.99 -0.45
C ALA A 30 -2.62 -13.49 -1.01
N ALA A 31 -2.58 -12.61 -2.01
CA ALA A 31 -3.78 -12.12 -2.69
C ALA A 31 -4.52 -13.26 -3.44
N PHE A 32 -3.78 -14.15 -4.08
CA PHE A 32 -4.31 -15.32 -4.78
C PHE A 32 -4.96 -16.31 -3.80
N CYS A 33 -4.30 -16.64 -2.69
CA CYS A 33 -4.88 -17.48 -1.64
C CYS A 33 -6.16 -16.88 -1.06
N LEU A 34 -6.16 -15.57 -0.78
CA LEU A 34 -7.35 -14.88 -0.28
C LEU A 34 -8.52 -15.00 -1.27
N TYR A 35 -8.23 -14.84 -2.56
CA TYR A 35 -9.24 -14.99 -3.61
C TYR A 35 -9.77 -16.44 -3.71
N LEU A 36 -8.88 -17.43 -3.64
CA LEU A 36 -9.28 -18.83 -3.71
C LEU A 36 -10.14 -19.28 -2.53
N PHE A 37 -9.76 -18.90 -1.31
CA PHE A 37 -10.45 -19.36 -0.10
C PHE A 37 -11.71 -18.56 0.21
N ASN A 38 -11.72 -17.26 -0.07
CA ASN A 38 -12.82 -16.37 0.31
C ASN A 38 -13.61 -15.83 -0.89
N GLY A 39 -13.17 -16.05 -2.12
CA GLY A 39 -13.79 -15.48 -3.32
C GLY A 39 -13.78 -13.94 -3.33
N ARG A 40 -12.99 -13.30 -2.46
CA ARG A 40 -12.98 -11.87 -2.23
C ARG A 40 -11.69 -11.23 -2.73
N ILE A 41 -11.82 -10.02 -3.26
CA ILE A 41 -10.68 -9.25 -3.76
C ILE A 41 -10.03 -8.52 -2.60
N MET A 42 -8.70 -8.63 -2.49
CA MET A 42 -7.90 -7.94 -1.49
C MET A 42 -7.91 -6.43 -1.75
N GLY A 43 -8.51 -5.69 -0.82
CA GLY A 43 -8.46 -4.23 -0.81
C GLY A 43 -8.43 -3.76 0.63
N ALA A 44 -7.26 -3.31 1.11
CA ALA A 44 -7.06 -2.95 2.52
C ALA A 44 -8.05 -1.91 3.01
N SER A 45 -8.38 -0.90 2.20
CA SER A 45 -9.37 0.12 2.54
C SER A 45 -10.78 -0.46 2.68
N GLY A 46 -11.16 -1.40 1.81
CA GLY A 46 -12.45 -2.08 1.88
C GLY A 46 -12.59 -2.96 3.12
N ILE A 47 -11.52 -3.72 3.43
CA ILE A 47 -11.47 -4.57 4.63
C ILE A 47 -11.57 -3.71 5.89
N LEU A 48 -10.80 -2.62 5.97
CA LEU A 48 -10.82 -1.71 7.11
C LEU A 48 -12.19 -1.07 7.29
N ASN A 49 -12.80 -0.57 6.21
CA ASN A 49 -14.13 0.05 6.26
C ASN A 49 -15.22 -0.94 6.71
N GLN A 50 -15.16 -2.19 6.23
CA GLN A 50 -16.09 -3.23 6.68
C GLN A 50 -15.90 -3.58 8.16
N THR A 51 -14.66 -3.70 8.61
CA THR A 51 -14.36 -3.98 10.03
C THR A 51 -14.86 -2.84 10.92
N LEU A 52 -14.59 -1.59 10.54
CA LEU A 52 -15.08 -0.42 11.27
C LEU A 52 -16.62 -0.37 11.31
N SER A 53 -17.30 -0.64 10.21
CA SER A 53 -18.77 -0.65 10.16
C SER A 53 -19.38 -1.77 11.00
N THR A 54 -18.69 -2.89 11.15
CA THR A 54 -19.10 -3.98 12.04
C THR A 54 -18.93 -3.59 13.50
N LEU A 55 -17.82 -2.93 13.85
CA LEU A 55 -17.54 -2.45 15.20
C LEU A 55 -18.51 -1.34 15.64
N THR A 56 -18.93 -0.48 14.71
CA THR A 56 -19.91 0.59 14.98
C THR A 56 -21.36 0.13 14.92
N GLY A 57 -21.62 -1.17 14.72
CA GLY A 57 -22.99 -1.72 14.70
C GLY A 57 -23.84 -1.29 13.49
N SER A 58 -23.23 -0.64 12.49
CA SER A 58 -23.93 -0.05 11.35
C SER A 58 -24.34 -1.07 10.27
N ARG A 59 -23.80 -2.28 10.30
CA ARG A 59 -24.16 -3.40 9.41
C ARG A 59 -24.22 -4.70 10.22
N GLY A 60 -25.29 -5.46 10.02
CA GLY A 60 -25.47 -6.75 10.67
C GLY A 60 -24.29 -7.71 10.43
N SER A 61 -24.13 -8.66 11.34
CA SER A 61 -23.02 -9.59 11.55
C SER A 61 -22.71 -10.60 10.42
N ASP A 62 -23.15 -10.36 9.19
CA ASP A 62 -22.83 -11.21 8.02
C ASP A 62 -21.42 -10.98 7.42
N ALA A 63 -20.67 -10.02 7.97
CA ALA A 63 -19.26 -9.90 7.68
C ALA A 63 -18.52 -11.00 8.46
N GLY A 64 -18.22 -12.13 7.80
CA GLY A 64 -17.49 -13.23 8.43
C GLY A 64 -16.18 -12.72 9.07
N ASN A 65 -15.70 -13.42 10.09
CA ASN A 65 -14.50 -13.07 10.88
C ASN A 65 -13.18 -12.97 10.07
N TRP A 66 -13.22 -13.22 8.75
CA TRP A 66 -12.04 -13.23 7.89
C TRP A 66 -11.34 -11.86 7.79
N GLN A 67 -12.09 -10.74 7.85
CA GLN A 67 -11.51 -9.39 7.83
C GLN A 67 -10.67 -9.14 9.08
N SER A 68 -11.19 -9.55 10.24
CA SER A 68 -10.46 -9.43 11.52
C SER A 68 -9.21 -10.30 11.50
N ILE A 69 -9.29 -11.52 10.98
CA ILE A 69 -8.14 -12.42 10.82
C ILE A 69 -7.11 -11.82 9.88
N PHE A 70 -7.54 -11.20 8.79
CA PHE A 70 -6.64 -10.51 7.86
C PHE A 70 -5.91 -9.34 8.55
N LEU A 71 -6.62 -8.49 9.31
CA LEU A 71 -6.00 -7.37 10.02
C LEU A 71 -5.02 -7.84 11.10
N ILE A 72 -5.37 -8.90 11.83
CA ILE A 72 -4.46 -9.53 12.79
C ILE A 72 -3.19 -10.03 12.07
N GLY A 73 -3.33 -10.67 10.91
CA GLY A 73 -2.20 -11.11 10.09
C GLY A 73 -1.28 -9.97 9.64
N VAL A 74 -1.85 -8.84 9.26
CA VAL A 74 -1.08 -7.64 8.89
C VAL A 74 -0.28 -7.08 10.06
N ILE A 75 -0.82 -7.13 11.28
CA ILE A 75 -0.14 -6.69 12.50
C ILE A 75 0.92 -7.70 12.94
N LEU A 76 0.61 -8.99 12.88
CA LEU A 76 1.53 -10.06 13.29
C LEU A 76 2.69 -10.24 12.31
N GLY A 77 2.51 -9.96 11.02
CA GLY A 77 3.55 -10.15 9.99
C GLY A 77 4.87 -9.46 10.33
N PRO A 78 4.90 -8.15 10.56
CA PRO A 78 6.12 -7.43 10.97
C PRO A 78 6.70 -7.93 12.29
N MET A 79 5.86 -8.37 13.22
CA MET A 79 6.28 -8.89 14.50
C MET A 79 7.00 -10.24 14.36
N ILE A 80 6.48 -11.12 13.52
CA ILE A 80 7.10 -12.41 13.18
C ILE A 80 8.43 -12.17 12.43
N TYR A 81 8.45 -11.21 11.50
CA TYR A 81 9.66 -10.82 10.78
C TYR A 81 10.76 -10.38 11.75
N TYR A 82 10.43 -9.51 12.72
CA TYR A 82 11.35 -9.06 13.75
C TYR A 82 11.89 -10.22 14.62
N ILE A 83 11.03 -11.15 15.00
CA ILE A 83 11.43 -12.32 15.81
C ILE A 83 12.38 -13.24 15.03
N LEU A 84 12.18 -13.40 13.73
CA LEU A 84 12.98 -14.30 12.89
C LEU A 84 14.32 -13.70 12.46
N LEU A 85 14.38 -12.40 12.17
CA LEU A 85 15.59 -11.75 11.65
C LEU A 85 16.32 -10.88 12.69
N GLY A 86 15.65 -10.52 13.80
CA GLY A 86 16.28 -9.76 14.89
C GLY A 86 16.46 -8.26 14.61
N GLU A 87 16.10 -7.79 13.43
CA GLU A 87 16.28 -6.40 13.02
C GLU A 87 14.96 -5.77 12.58
N TRP A 88 14.66 -4.57 13.10
CA TRP A 88 13.62 -3.73 12.53
C TRP A 88 14.14 -3.16 11.21
N PRO A 89 13.36 -3.20 10.12
CA PRO A 89 13.72 -2.45 8.92
C PRO A 89 13.92 -0.99 9.34
N ALA A 90 15.15 -0.48 9.16
CA ALA A 90 15.50 0.89 9.51
C ALA A 90 14.64 1.86 8.70
N HIS A 91 13.59 2.36 9.32
CA HIS A 91 12.77 3.43 8.76
C HIS A 91 13.17 4.73 9.46
N GLU A 92 14.03 5.48 8.82
CA GLU A 92 14.24 6.86 9.24
C GLU A 92 12.99 7.67 8.90
N MET A 93 12.23 8.01 9.92
CA MET A 93 11.10 8.93 9.78
C MET A 93 11.64 10.34 9.53
N VAL A 94 11.84 10.69 8.29
CA VAL A 94 12.34 12.01 7.86
C VAL A 94 11.31 13.14 8.07
N THR A 95 10.09 12.83 8.49
CA THR A 95 8.96 13.75 8.48
C THR A 95 8.35 13.91 9.88
N SER A 96 7.93 15.15 10.23
CA SER A 96 7.25 15.41 11.49
C SER A 96 5.90 14.71 11.57
N SER A 97 5.49 14.31 12.79
CA SER A 97 4.24 13.58 13.05
C SER A 97 2.98 14.31 12.53
N GLY A 98 2.99 15.65 12.53
CA GLY A 98 1.89 16.46 12.00
C GLY A 98 1.73 16.33 10.49
N PHE A 99 2.85 16.31 9.77
CA PHE A 99 2.84 16.16 8.31
C PHE A 99 2.40 14.72 7.92
N LEU A 100 2.80 13.74 8.72
CA LEU A 100 2.39 12.34 8.52
C LEU A 100 0.88 12.17 8.71
N ALA A 101 0.30 12.83 9.73
CA ALA A 101 -1.14 12.82 9.97
C ALA A 101 -1.93 13.47 8.81
N LEU A 102 -1.45 14.61 8.31
CA LEU A 102 -2.06 15.27 7.16
C LEU A 102 -1.98 14.42 5.89
N ALA A 103 -0.83 13.82 5.62
CA ALA A 103 -0.64 12.90 4.49
C ALA A 103 -1.58 11.69 4.58
N GLY A 104 -1.69 11.07 5.76
CA GLY A 104 -2.61 9.97 6.00
C GLY A 104 -4.08 10.35 5.77
N LEU A 105 -4.48 11.54 6.18
CA LEU A 105 -5.82 12.07 5.94
C LEU A 105 -6.11 12.27 4.45
N LEU A 106 -5.17 12.86 3.72
CA LEU A 106 -5.29 13.06 2.26
C LEU A 106 -5.39 11.73 1.51
N VAL A 107 -4.53 10.76 1.87
CA VAL A 107 -4.58 9.40 1.29
C VAL A 107 -5.90 8.71 1.64
N GLY A 108 -6.38 8.83 2.87
CA GLY A 108 -7.67 8.29 3.30
C GLY A 108 -8.84 8.85 2.52
N LEU A 109 -8.90 10.16 2.33
CA LEU A 109 -9.91 10.83 1.50
C LEU A 109 -9.80 10.38 0.03
N GLY A 110 -8.58 10.34 -0.52
CA GLY A 110 -8.34 9.91 -1.89
C GLY A 110 -8.80 8.46 -2.15
N THR A 111 -8.53 7.54 -1.24
CA THR A 111 -8.97 6.14 -1.35
C THR A 111 -10.49 6.00 -1.19
N GLY A 112 -11.12 6.85 -0.38
CA GLY A 112 -12.57 6.92 -0.24
C GLY A 112 -13.26 7.37 -1.52
N ILE A 113 -12.79 8.47 -2.12
CA ILE A 113 -13.33 9.02 -3.38
C ILE A 113 -13.04 8.07 -4.55
N GLY A 114 -11.82 7.52 -4.62
CA GLY A 114 -11.38 6.60 -5.67
C GLY A 114 -12.04 5.21 -5.62
N SER A 115 -12.82 4.92 -4.58
CA SER A 115 -13.46 3.62 -4.34
C SER A 115 -12.48 2.45 -4.30
N GLY A 116 -11.26 2.68 -3.81
CA GLY A 116 -10.25 1.66 -3.64
C GLY A 116 -8.87 2.23 -3.30
N CYS A 117 -8.07 1.41 -2.65
CA CYS A 117 -6.68 1.74 -2.32
C CYS A 117 -5.72 1.28 -3.43
N THR A 118 -4.45 1.69 -3.31
CA THR A 118 -3.39 1.31 -4.26
C THR A 118 -3.21 -0.20 -4.38
N SER A 119 -3.38 -0.98 -3.30
CA SER A 119 -3.31 -2.44 -3.33
C SER A 119 -4.51 -3.07 -4.08
N GLY A 120 -5.71 -2.53 -3.90
CA GLY A 120 -6.90 -3.00 -4.61
C GLY A 120 -6.83 -2.75 -6.12
N HIS A 121 -6.42 -1.55 -6.52
CA HIS A 121 -6.26 -1.21 -7.93
C HIS A 121 -4.96 -1.76 -8.53
N GLY A 122 -3.83 -1.66 -7.81
CA GLY A 122 -2.52 -2.03 -8.33
C GLY A 122 -2.30 -3.54 -8.41
N ILE A 123 -2.73 -4.31 -7.43
CA ILE A 123 -2.52 -5.77 -7.41
C ILE A 123 -3.72 -6.48 -8.07
N CYS A 124 -4.88 -6.40 -7.44
CA CYS A 124 -6.04 -7.17 -7.88
C CYS A 124 -6.71 -6.59 -9.14
N GLY A 125 -6.71 -5.27 -9.27
CA GLY A 125 -7.32 -4.59 -10.41
C GLY A 125 -6.52 -4.77 -11.71
N LEU A 126 -5.19 -4.64 -11.66
CA LEU A 126 -4.33 -4.90 -12.80
C LEU A 126 -4.32 -6.38 -13.19
N ALA A 127 -4.27 -7.29 -12.22
CA ALA A 127 -4.33 -8.73 -12.48
C ALA A 127 -5.60 -9.14 -13.25
N ARG A 128 -6.68 -8.35 -13.15
CA ARG A 128 -7.93 -8.55 -13.89
C ARG A 128 -8.03 -7.70 -15.17
N PHE A 129 -6.95 -7.03 -15.57
CA PHE A 129 -6.93 -6.13 -16.74
C PHE A 129 -8.04 -5.08 -16.75
N SER A 130 -8.43 -4.58 -15.57
CA SER A 130 -9.46 -3.57 -15.43
C SER A 130 -8.97 -2.21 -15.93
N LYS A 131 -9.63 -1.64 -16.94
CA LYS A 131 -9.31 -0.30 -17.48
C LYS A 131 -9.39 0.78 -16.39
N ARG A 132 -10.39 0.70 -15.50
CA ARG A 132 -10.53 1.61 -14.36
C ARG A 132 -9.33 1.53 -13.41
N SER A 133 -8.86 0.33 -13.13
CA SER A 133 -7.70 0.14 -12.27
C SER A 133 -6.41 0.60 -12.93
N LEU A 134 -6.27 0.40 -14.23
CA LEU A 134 -5.12 0.91 -14.99
C LEU A 134 -5.06 2.44 -14.93
N THR A 135 -6.18 3.13 -15.18
CA THR A 135 -6.22 4.60 -15.08
C THR A 135 -5.93 5.09 -13.66
N ALA A 136 -6.48 4.43 -12.64
CA ALA A 136 -6.20 4.78 -11.25
C ALA A 136 -4.70 4.62 -10.91
N VAL A 137 -4.08 3.50 -11.32
CA VAL A 137 -2.65 3.25 -11.09
C VAL A 137 -1.79 4.29 -11.80
N LEU A 138 -2.06 4.59 -13.07
CA LEU A 138 -1.34 5.62 -13.80
C LEU A 138 -1.47 6.99 -13.14
N THR A 139 -2.65 7.33 -12.65
CA THR A 139 -2.90 8.60 -11.97
C THR A 139 -2.10 8.71 -10.66
N PHE A 140 -2.17 7.73 -9.77
CA PHE A 140 -1.45 7.85 -8.50
C PHE A 140 0.07 7.72 -8.67
N MET A 141 0.56 6.96 -9.64
CA MET A 141 1.99 6.89 -9.93
C MET A 141 2.52 8.21 -10.51
N SER A 142 1.80 8.80 -11.46
CA SER A 142 2.20 10.09 -12.04
C SER A 142 2.15 11.22 -11.00
N THR A 143 1.10 11.28 -10.19
CA THR A 143 1.03 12.29 -9.11
C THR A 143 2.12 12.09 -8.06
N GLY A 144 2.42 10.84 -7.70
CA GLY A 144 3.52 10.52 -6.79
C GLY A 144 4.89 10.95 -7.34
N MET A 145 5.17 10.67 -8.61
CA MET A 145 6.41 11.12 -9.27
C MET A 145 6.51 12.65 -9.33
N ILE A 146 5.43 13.33 -9.70
CA ILE A 146 5.39 14.80 -9.74
C ILE A 146 5.63 15.38 -8.34
N THR A 147 4.96 14.84 -7.32
CA THR A 147 5.13 15.31 -5.93
C THR A 147 6.56 15.09 -5.45
N ALA A 148 7.15 13.93 -5.68
CA ALA A 148 8.53 13.64 -5.32
C ALA A 148 9.51 14.60 -6.03
N TYR A 149 9.30 14.87 -7.31
CA TYR A 149 10.10 15.82 -8.07
C TYR A 149 9.99 17.24 -7.52
N LEU A 150 8.77 17.71 -7.20
CA LEU A 150 8.55 19.05 -6.64
C LEU A 150 9.21 19.19 -5.26
N ILE A 151 9.07 18.19 -4.38
CA ILE A 151 9.71 18.22 -3.06
C ILE A 151 11.23 18.22 -3.20
N SER A 152 11.80 17.41 -4.10
CA SER A 152 13.23 17.38 -4.35
C SER A 152 13.78 18.71 -4.91
N THR A 153 12.97 19.44 -5.68
CA THR A 153 13.42 20.69 -6.32
C THR A 153 13.19 21.93 -5.45
N PHE A 154 12.11 21.95 -4.67
CA PHE A 154 11.68 23.12 -3.90
C PHE A 154 11.75 22.92 -2.38
N GLY A 155 11.98 21.73 -1.89
CA GLY A 155 11.98 21.38 -0.47
C GLY A 155 13.36 21.21 0.16
N GLY A 156 14.45 21.51 -0.61
CA GLY A 156 15.84 21.47 -0.16
C GLY A 156 16.28 22.78 0.44
#